data_a0b19cd4501848ffc5c3ab703798a7c2
#
_entry.id   a0b19cd4501848ffc5c3ab703798a7c2
#
_cell.length_a   1.000
_cell.length_b   1.000
_cell.length_c   1.000
_cell.angle_alpha   90.00
_cell.angle_beta   90.00
_cell.angle_gamma   90.00
#
_symmetry.space_group_name_H-M   'P 1'
#
loop_
_entity.id
_entity.type
_entity.pdbx_description
1 polymer ?
#
loop_
_entity_poly.entity_id
_entity_poly.type
_entity_poly.pdbx_seq_one_letter_code
_entity_poly.pdbx_strand_id
1 'polypeptide(L)'
;KENLEAYKRHEADLVLRYRNSENNFQDLLGGCDELIEGKTETVIIVEGIFDKVNIDNLLGLQHLDDIKCCFTFGNNIGQGQINMMLKKGIKNVILLYDFGTINESKESALKMKELFDRVYVTAIRKPGIDPGNIDLEYLEEVLRGAVDPISFFYNKVEIKI
;
A
#
# COMPACT_ATOMS: atom_id res chain seq x y z
N LYS A 1 12.69 26.85 -3.83
CA LYS A 1 12.90 27.89 -4.87
C LYS A 1 13.20 27.25 -6.23
N GLU A 2 14.10 26.25 -6.30
CA GLU A 2 14.45 25.54 -7.55
C GLU A 2 13.23 24.89 -8.23
N ASN A 3 12.37 24.22 -7.48
CA ASN A 3 11.18 23.60 -8.03
C ASN A 3 10.19 24.61 -8.66
N LEU A 4 10.09 25.82 -8.09
CA LEU A 4 9.25 26.86 -8.65
C LEU A 4 9.82 27.42 -9.97
N GLU A 5 11.14 27.50 -10.07
CA GLU A 5 11.82 27.93 -11.29
C GLU A 5 11.71 26.91 -12.42
N ALA A 6 11.81 25.60 -12.11
CA ALA A 6 11.62 24.52 -13.06
C ALA A 6 10.17 24.49 -13.58
N TYR A 7 9.18 24.65 -12.68
CA TYR A 7 7.76 24.74 -13.06
C TYR A 7 7.49 25.92 -14.00
N LYS A 8 8.06 27.09 -13.73
CA LYS A 8 7.92 28.27 -14.60
C LYS A 8 8.52 28.08 -15.99
N ARG A 9 9.51 27.20 -16.15
CA ARG A 9 10.14 26.86 -17.43
C ARG A 9 9.47 25.72 -18.17
N HIS A 10 8.31 25.26 -17.72
CA HIS A 10 7.61 24.07 -18.24
C HIS A 10 8.41 22.76 -18.15
N GLU A 11 9.37 22.68 -17.24
CA GLU A 11 10.13 21.47 -16.93
C GLU A 11 9.40 20.67 -15.84
N ALA A 12 8.07 20.44 -16.02
CA ALA A 12 7.20 19.84 -15.02
C ALA A 12 7.66 18.45 -14.56
N ASP A 13 8.32 17.70 -15.44
CA ASP A 13 8.85 16.37 -15.13
C ASP A 13 10.01 16.40 -14.12
N LEU A 14 10.63 17.56 -13.91
CA LEU A 14 11.70 17.77 -12.94
C LEU A 14 11.20 18.29 -11.59
N VAL A 15 9.94 18.68 -11.51
CA VAL A 15 9.35 19.23 -10.27
C VAL A 15 8.76 18.10 -9.44
N LEU A 16 9.38 17.82 -8.31
CA LEU A 16 8.82 16.89 -7.32
C LEU A 16 7.54 17.48 -6.71
N ARG A 17 6.44 16.73 -6.70
CA ARG A 17 5.16 17.15 -6.10
C ARG A 17 5.31 17.45 -4.61
N TYR A 18 6.13 16.68 -3.92
CA TYR A 18 6.53 16.89 -2.52
C TYR A 18 7.92 16.29 -2.31
N ARG A 19 8.61 16.77 -1.28
CA ARG A 19 9.91 16.26 -0.87
C ARG A 19 9.79 15.76 0.57
N ASN A 20 10.07 14.49 0.77
CA ASN A 20 10.16 13.90 2.09
C ASN A 20 11.40 14.44 2.82
N SER A 21 11.38 14.42 4.16
CA SER A 21 12.57 14.66 4.98
C SER A 21 13.64 13.59 4.70
N GLU A 22 14.89 13.84 5.13
CA GLU A 22 16.02 12.90 4.96
C GLU A 22 15.97 11.68 5.91
N ASN A 23 14.81 11.41 6.52
CA ASN A 23 14.61 10.27 7.39
C ASN A 23 14.57 8.95 6.61
N ASN A 24 14.97 7.86 7.27
CA ASN A 24 14.81 6.52 6.72
C ASN A 24 13.35 6.07 6.83
N PHE A 25 12.57 6.34 5.79
CA PHE A 25 11.14 5.98 5.74
C PHE A 25 10.88 4.48 5.71
N GLN A 26 11.88 3.65 5.40
CA GLN A 26 11.75 2.19 5.44
C GLN A 26 11.56 1.64 6.86
N ASP A 27 11.85 2.45 7.88
CA ASP A 27 11.64 2.10 9.28
C ASP A 27 10.33 2.68 9.85
N LEU A 28 9.60 3.49 9.06
CA LEU A 28 8.37 4.16 9.49
C LEU A 28 7.16 3.60 8.74
N LEU A 29 6.17 3.15 9.48
CA LEU A 29 4.87 2.75 8.94
C LEU A 29 3.85 3.84 9.27
N GLY A 30 3.34 4.52 8.23
CA GLY A 30 2.31 5.54 8.41
C GLY A 30 0.98 4.92 8.84
N GLY A 31 0.34 5.50 9.85
CA GLY A 31 -0.90 4.96 10.43
C GLY A 31 -0.67 3.84 11.45
N CYS A 32 0.58 3.53 11.83
CA CYS A 32 0.87 2.48 12.82
C CYS A 32 0.35 2.77 14.22
N ASP A 33 0.09 4.02 14.56
CA ASP A 33 -0.53 4.47 15.80
C ASP A 33 -2.01 4.09 15.90
N GLU A 34 -2.67 3.86 14.77
CA GLU A 34 -4.05 3.35 14.72
C GLU A 34 -4.14 1.83 14.94
N LEU A 35 -3.02 1.09 14.86
CA LEU A 35 -2.98 -0.35 15.10
C LEU A 35 -3.12 -0.65 16.60
N ILE A 36 -4.21 -1.28 16.97
CA ILE A 36 -4.52 -1.64 18.36
C ILE A 36 -4.00 -3.04 18.64
N GLU A 37 -2.99 -3.16 19.50
CA GLU A 37 -2.40 -4.43 19.89
C GLU A 37 -3.47 -5.38 20.47
N GLY A 38 -3.50 -6.61 19.96
CA GLY A 38 -4.47 -7.63 20.36
C GLY A 38 -5.88 -7.48 19.79
N LYS A 39 -6.15 -6.43 18.99
CA LYS A 39 -7.44 -6.23 18.30
C LYS A 39 -7.29 -6.15 16.80
N THR A 40 -6.34 -5.32 16.31
CA THR A 40 -6.11 -5.20 14.88
C THR A 40 -5.36 -6.41 14.37
N GLU A 41 -6.01 -7.25 13.60
CA GLU A 41 -5.42 -8.48 13.04
C GLU A 41 -5.08 -8.34 11.56
N THR A 42 -5.73 -7.42 10.86
CA THR A 42 -5.56 -7.25 9.41
C THR A 42 -5.13 -5.83 9.09
N VAL A 43 -4.17 -5.69 8.18
CA VAL A 43 -3.73 -4.40 7.66
C VAL A 43 -3.77 -4.37 6.14
N ILE A 44 -4.34 -3.30 5.58
CA ILE A 44 -4.23 -2.96 4.16
C ILE A 44 -3.04 -2.02 4.03
N ILE A 45 -2.11 -2.33 3.15
CA ILE A 45 -0.91 -1.53 2.89
C ILE A 45 -1.04 -0.85 1.53
N VAL A 46 -0.86 0.46 1.53
CA VAL A 46 -0.83 1.33 0.36
C VAL A 46 0.48 2.13 0.32
N GLU A 47 0.73 2.88 -0.75
CA GLU A 47 2.00 3.60 -0.93
C GLU A 47 2.04 4.93 -0.15
N GLY A 48 0.95 5.68 -0.14
CA GLY A 48 0.91 7.05 0.32
C GLY A 48 -0.24 7.39 1.28
N ILE A 49 -0.11 8.56 1.91
CA ILE A 49 -1.10 9.05 2.87
C ILE A 49 -2.46 9.33 2.22
N PHE A 50 -2.49 9.83 0.98
CA PHE A 50 -3.76 10.12 0.30
C PHE A 50 -4.50 8.84 -0.07
N ASP A 51 -3.76 7.78 -0.41
CA ASP A 51 -4.29 6.45 -0.65
C ASP A 51 -4.96 5.92 0.62
N LYS A 52 -4.25 6.00 1.77
CA LYS A 52 -4.79 5.60 3.07
C LYS A 52 -6.09 6.35 3.39
N VAL A 53 -6.09 7.68 3.26
CA VAL A 53 -7.27 8.51 3.59
C VAL A 53 -8.48 8.11 2.74
N ASN A 54 -8.29 7.86 1.44
CA ASN A 54 -9.37 7.44 0.57
C ASN A 54 -9.89 6.03 0.95
N ILE A 55 -8.99 5.06 1.17
CA ILE A 55 -9.35 3.69 1.57
C ILE A 55 -10.07 3.68 2.92
N ASP A 56 -9.57 4.42 3.92
CA ASP A 56 -10.22 4.54 5.23
C ASP A 56 -11.65 5.07 5.11
N ASN A 57 -11.86 6.09 4.28
CA ASN A 57 -13.17 6.70 4.07
C ASN A 57 -14.13 5.74 3.34
N LEU A 58 -13.66 5.10 2.27
CA LEU A 58 -14.50 4.19 1.47
C LEU A 58 -14.94 2.96 2.25
N LEU A 59 -14.05 2.38 3.05
CA LEU A 59 -14.31 1.16 3.82
C LEU A 59 -14.77 1.43 5.26
N GLY A 60 -14.79 2.70 5.71
CA GLY A 60 -15.17 3.06 7.07
C GLY A 60 -14.23 2.52 8.15
N LEU A 61 -12.91 2.37 7.83
CA LEU A 61 -11.95 1.69 8.71
C LEU A 61 -11.72 2.40 10.04
N GLN A 62 -12.04 3.69 10.15
CA GLN A 62 -12.00 4.45 11.40
C GLN A 62 -12.94 3.86 12.47
N HIS A 63 -14.00 3.14 12.06
CA HIS A 63 -14.98 2.53 12.95
C HIS A 63 -14.71 1.05 13.24
N LEU A 64 -13.66 0.46 12.68
CA LEU A 64 -13.30 -0.94 12.84
C LEU A 64 -12.00 -1.06 13.65
N ASP A 65 -11.96 -1.97 14.62
CA ASP A 65 -10.75 -2.22 15.42
C ASP A 65 -9.87 -3.34 14.82
N ASP A 66 -10.46 -4.25 14.10
CA ASP A 66 -9.85 -5.50 13.60
C ASP A 66 -9.09 -5.33 12.27
N ILE A 67 -9.41 -4.29 11.51
CA ILE A 67 -8.76 -3.96 10.24
C ILE A 67 -8.42 -2.48 10.17
N LYS A 68 -7.22 -2.15 9.69
CA LYS A 68 -6.74 -0.78 9.47
C LYS A 68 -6.01 -0.65 8.15
N CYS A 69 -5.87 0.59 7.65
CA CYS A 69 -5.01 0.89 6.51
C CYS A 69 -3.75 1.60 6.99
N CYS A 70 -2.60 1.19 6.46
CA CYS A 70 -1.29 1.79 6.70
C CYS A 70 -0.60 2.10 5.37
N PHE A 71 0.42 2.98 5.39
CA PHE A 71 1.17 3.33 4.18
C PHE A 71 2.68 3.29 4.40
N THR A 72 3.42 3.05 3.33
CA THR A 72 4.86 2.75 3.35
C THR A 72 5.76 3.91 2.92
N PHE A 73 5.20 5.07 2.55
CA PHE A 73 5.93 6.21 1.97
C PHE A 73 6.60 5.90 0.62
N GLY A 74 6.09 4.93 -0.11
CA GLY A 74 6.56 4.48 -1.42
C GLY A 74 6.25 3.01 -1.65
N ASN A 75 6.74 2.47 -2.76
CA ASN A 75 6.41 1.15 -3.29
C ASN A 75 7.17 -0.04 -2.64
N ASN A 76 8.13 0.23 -1.78
CA ASN A 76 8.93 -0.79 -1.10
C ASN A 76 8.61 -0.86 0.40
N ILE A 77 8.42 -2.08 0.90
CA ILE A 77 8.23 -2.34 2.33
C ILE A 77 9.57 -2.69 2.96
N GLY A 78 10.01 -1.85 3.90
CA GLY A 78 11.23 -2.05 4.65
C GLY A 78 11.10 -3.06 5.80
N GLN A 79 12.22 -3.60 6.26
CA GLN A 79 12.25 -4.53 7.38
C GLN A 79 11.71 -3.90 8.67
N GLY A 80 11.97 -2.62 8.90
CA GLY A 80 11.45 -1.90 10.07
C GLY A 80 9.92 -1.85 10.08
N GLN A 81 9.30 -1.61 8.94
CA GLN A 81 7.84 -1.63 8.78
C GLN A 81 7.24 -3.02 9.02
N ILE A 82 7.88 -4.08 8.49
CA ILE A 82 7.47 -5.48 8.75
C ILE A 82 7.55 -5.78 10.26
N ASN A 83 8.67 -5.44 10.90
CA ASN A 83 8.86 -5.68 12.33
C ASN A 83 7.83 -4.92 13.19
N MET A 84 7.44 -3.73 12.77
CA MET A 84 6.41 -2.94 13.45
C MET A 84 5.05 -3.63 13.39
N MET A 85 4.64 -4.13 12.22
CA MET A 85 3.40 -4.91 12.08
C MET A 85 3.41 -6.18 12.93
N LEU A 86 4.51 -6.94 12.91
CA LEU A 86 4.67 -8.14 13.75
C LEU A 86 4.58 -7.82 15.24
N LYS A 87 5.24 -6.74 15.68
CA LYS A 87 5.18 -6.28 17.09
C LYS A 87 3.78 -5.89 17.52
N LYS A 88 2.97 -5.35 16.61
CA LYS A 88 1.57 -5.01 16.85
C LYS A 88 0.63 -6.22 16.83
N GLY A 89 1.12 -7.40 16.47
CA GLY A 89 0.34 -8.64 16.43
C GLY A 89 -0.51 -8.80 15.16
N ILE A 90 -0.15 -8.10 14.08
CA ILE A 90 -0.82 -8.26 12.79
C ILE A 90 -0.62 -9.68 12.28
N LYS A 91 -1.70 -10.30 11.81
CA LYS A 91 -1.74 -11.67 11.26
C LYS A 91 -1.90 -11.68 9.76
N ASN A 92 -2.71 -10.75 9.24
CA ASN A 92 -3.08 -10.71 7.82
C ASN A 92 -2.64 -9.39 7.19
N VAL A 93 -2.05 -9.46 6.01
CA VAL A 93 -1.61 -8.29 5.25
C VAL A 93 -2.20 -8.33 3.85
N ILE A 94 -2.78 -7.22 3.41
CA ILE A 94 -3.28 -7.02 2.05
C ILE A 94 -2.45 -5.91 1.41
N LEU A 95 -1.68 -6.24 0.38
CA LEU A 95 -0.91 -5.27 -0.39
C LEU A 95 -1.76 -4.75 -1.54
N LEU A 96 -2.08 -3.46 -1.50
CA LEU A 96 -2.88 -2.77 -2.52
C LEU A 96 -2.02 -1.71 -3.19
N TYR A 97 -1.52 -2.00 -4.37
CA TYR A 97 -0.63 -1.14 -5.12
C TYR A 97 -1.16 -0.78 -6.50
N ASP A 98 -0.57 0.23 -7.10
CA ASP A 98 -0.74 0.53 -8.51
C ASP A 98 -0.10 -0.57 -9.35
N PHE A 99 -0.70 -0.87 -10.50
CA PHE A 99 -0.19 -1.90 -11.40
C PHE A 99 1.24 -1.62 -11.86
N GLY A 100 1.61 -0.35 -12.00
CA GLY A 100 2.95 0.07 -12.43
C GLY A 100 4.06 -0.18 -11.42
N THR A 101 3.73 -0.24 -10.13
CA THR A 101 4.71 -0.33 -9.02
C THR A 101 4.73 -1.69 -8.32
N ILE A 102 3.74 -2.53 -8.57
CA ILE A 102 3.56 -3.81 -7.85
C ILE A 102 4.77 -4.76 -7.95
N ASN A 103 5.51 -4.73 -9.05
CA ASN A 103 6.67 -5.62 -9.22
C ASN A 103 7.81 -5.27 -8.26
N GLU A 104 7.91 -4.02 -7.81
CA GLU A 104 8.95 -3.56 -6.89
C GLU A 104 8.74 -4.12 -5.48
N SER A 105 7.49 -4.43 -5.12
CA SER A 105 7.14 -5.02 -3.82
C SER A 105 7.21 -6.55 -3.79
N LYS A 106 7.54 -7.20 -4.92
CA LYS A 106 7.52 -8.68 -5.05
C LYS A 106 8.36 -9.40 -3.99
N GLU A 107 9.60 -8.97 -3.82
CA GLU A 107 10.51 -9.59 -2.85
C GLU A 107 9.98 -9.45 -1.42
N SER A 108 9.52 -8.26 -1.06
CA SER A 108 8.92 -7.99 0.24
C SER A 108 7.65 -8.81 0.46
N ALA A 109 6.78 -8.92 -0.54
CA ALA A 109 5.55 -9.71 -0.44
C ALA A 109 5.84 -11.21 -0.21
N LEU A 110 6.82 -11.77 -0.92
CA LEU A 110 7.22 -13.17 -0.74
C LEU A 110 7.83 -13.41 0.64
N LYS A 111 8.66 -12.49 1.13
CA LYS A 111 9.22 -12.56 2.49
C LYS A 111 8.14 -12.46 3.57
N MET A 112 7.18 -11.56 3.40
CA MET A 112 6.07 -11.40 4.34
C MET A 112 5.19 -12.64 4.43
N LYS A 113 5.03 -13.39 3.34
CA LYS A 113 4.28 -14.67 3.32
C LYS A 113 4.83 -15.70 4.32
N GLU A 114 6.11 -15.65 4.65
CA GLU A 114 6.73 -16.54 5.63
C GLU A 114 6.56 -16.06 7.09
N LEU A 115 6.17 -14.79 7.29
CA LEU A 115 6.13 -14.12 8.58
C LEU A 115 4.71 -13.88 9.10
N PHE A 116 3.73 -13.78 8.22
CA PHE A 116 2.33 -13.52 8.56
C PHE A 116 1.46 -14.73 8.24
N ASP A 117 0.35 -14.88 8.95
CA ASP A 117 -0.59 -15.99 8.74
C ASP A 117 -1.14 -15.97 7.30
N ARG A 118 -1.45 -14.78 6.80
CA ARG A 118 -1.95 -14.58 5.43
C ARG A 118 -1.40 -13.30 4.82
N VAL A 119 -0.94 -13.40 3.60
CA VAL A 119 -0.56 -12.25 2.78
C VAL A 119 -1.30 -12.34 1.45
N TYR A 120 -1.95 -11.26 1.08
CA TYR A 120 -2.65 -11.09 -0.17
C TYR A 120 -2.06 -9.96 -0.96
N VAL A 121 -2.04 -10.09 -2.27
CA VAL A 121 -1.55 -9.06 -3.20
C VAL A 121 -2.66 -8.78 -4.21
N THR A 122 -2.91 -7.51 -4.43
CA THR A 122 -3.79 -7.05 -5.51
C THR A 122 -3.25 -5.76 -6.09
N ALA A 123 -3.71 -5.39 -7.29
CA ALA A 123 -3.27 -4.17 -7.95
C ALA A 123 -4.41 -3.52 -8.72
N ILE A 124 -4.43 -2.18 -8.71
CA ILE A 124 -5.33 -1.37 -9.51
C ILE A 124 -4.81 -1.36 -10.95
N ARG A 125 -5.64 -1.79 -11.90
CA ARG A 125 -5.24 -1.98 -13.30
C ARG A 125 -5.82 -0.96 -14.27
N LYS A 126 -6.77 -0.14 -13.84
CA LYS A 126 -7.38 0.90 -14.69
C LYS A 126 -6.43 2.09 -14.83
N PRO A 127 -6.06 2.51 -16.05
CA PRO A 127 -5.21 3.69 -16.24
C PRO A 127 -5.79 4.95 -15.58
N GLY A 128 -4.95 5.71 -14.87
CA GLY A 128 -5.33 6.94 -14.20
C GLY A 128 -6.10 6.77 -12.89
N ILE A 129 -6.32 5.54 -12.47
CA ILE A 129 -6.88 5.21 -11.15
C ILE A 129 -5.76 4.71 -10.24
N ASP A 130 -5.71 5.24 -9.04
CA ASP A 130 -4.83 4.83 -7.94
C ASP A 130 -5.66 4.64 -6.64
N PRO A 131 -5.10 4.12 -5.55
CA PRO A 131 -5.86 3.95 -4.30
C PRO A 131 -6.40 5.29 -3.76
N GLY A 132 -5.77 6.41 -4.09
CA GLY A 132 -6.19 7.75 -3.64
C GLY A 132 -7.40 8.32 -4.37
N ASN A 133 -7.79 7.75 -5.53
CA ASN A 133 -8.93 8.22 -6.33
C ASN A 133 -9.89 7.11 -6.78
N ILE A 134 -9.68 5.87 -6.34
CA ILE A 134 -10.58 4.74 -6.62
C ILE A 134 -11.96 4.96 -5.98
N ASP A 135 -13.02 4.51 -6.63
CA ASP A 135 -14.36 4.45 -6.04
C ASP A 135 -14.60 3.14 -5.27
N LEU A 136 -15.67 3.09 -4.48
CA LEU A 136 -15.97 1.94 -3.62
C LEU A 136 -16.25 0.66 -4.43
N GLU A 137 -17.01 0.76 -5.52
CA GLU A 137 -17.39 -0.41 -6.32
C GLU A 137 -16.17 -1.09 -6.92
N TYR A 138 -15.26 -0.30 -7.50
CA TYR A 138 -14.04 -0.83 -8.07
C TYR A 138 -13.04 -1.29 -7.00
N LEU A 139 -12.96 -0.61 -5.85
CA LEU A 139 -12.14 -1.05 -4.72
C LEU A 139 -12.58 -2.44 -4.23
N GLU A 140 -13.88 -2.68 -4.08
CA GLU A 140 -14.41 -3.99 -3.69
C GLU A 140 -14.07 -5.07 -4.70
N GLU A 141 -14.15 -4.77 -6.00
CA GLU A 141 -13.75 -5.69 -7.07
C GLU A 141 -12.25 -6.05 -6.95
N VAL A 142 -11.41 -5.04 -6.78
CA VAL A 142 -9.95 -5.18 -6.64
C VAL A 142 -9.61 -6.02 -5.39
N LEU A 143 -10.23 -5.76 -4.26
CA LEU A 143 -10.00 -6.50 -3.02
C LEU A 143 -10.47 -7.96 -3.11
N ARG A 144 -11.62 -8.23 -3.77
CA ARG A 144 -12.08 -9.60 -4.04
C ARG A 144 -11.13 -10.38 -4.95
N GLY A 145 -10.40 -9.68 -5.83
CA GLY A 145 -9.40 -10.26 -6.71
C GLY A 145 -8.03 -10.48 -6.06
N ALA A 146 -7.87 -10.18 -4.78
CA ALA A 146 -6.60 -10.36 -4.07
C ALA A 146 -6.25 -11.85 -3.91
N VAL A 147 -5.01 -12.19 -4.22
CA VAL A 147 -4.50 -13.56 -4.18
C VAL A 147 -3.17 -13.62 -3.41
N ASP A 148 -2.74 -14.83 -3.05
CA ASP A 148 -1.43 -14.99 -2.39
C ASP A 148 -0.26 -14.55 -3.32
N PRO A 149 0.90 -14.15 -2.75
CA PRO A 149 2.01 -13.61 -3.52
C PRO A 149 2.57 -14.58 -4.60
N ILE A 150 2.56 -15.88 -4.36
CA ILE A 150 3.05 -16.85 -5.35
C ILE A 150 2.09 -16.88 -6.53
N SER A 151 0.79 -16.95 -6.26
CA SER A 151 -0.24 -16.91 -7.31
C SER A 151 -0.18 -15.61 -8.10
N PHE A 152 0.02 -14.48 -7.43
CA PHE A 152 0.07 -13.17 -8.07
C PHE A 152 1.27 -13.01 -9.01
N PHE A 153 2.47 -13.40 -8.58
CA PHE A 153 3.71 -13.09 -9.31
C PHE A 153 4.19 -14.22 -10.25
N TYR A 154 3.77 -15.45 -10.02
CA TYR A 154 4.28 -16.60 -10.79
C TYR A 154 3.21 -17.35 -11.55
N ASN A 155 1.96 -17.38 -11.09
CA ASN A 155 0.90 -17.91 -11.90
C ASN A 155 0.48 -16.82 -12.90
N LYS A 156 0.79 -17.02 -14.18
CA LYS A 156 0.16 -16.28 -15.25
C LYS A 156 -1.32 -16.67 -15.27
N VAL A 157 -2.12 -16.01 -14.44
CA VAL A 157 -3.56 -16.02 -14.62
C VAL A 157 -3.78 -15.27 -15.93
N GLU A 158 -3.96 -15.99 -17.04
CA GLU A 158 -4.53 -15.42 -18.25
C GLU A 158 -5.94 -14.94 -17.89
N ILE A 159 -6.04 -13.68 -17.47
CA ILE A 159 -7.35 -13.03 -17.37
C ILE A 159 -7.78 -12.81 -18.81
N LYS A 160 -8.62 -13.72 -19.30
CA LYS A 160 -9.38 -13.47 -20.53
C LYS A 160 -10.23 -12.22 -20.26
N ILE A 161 -9.87 -11.13 -20.94
CA ILE A 161 -10.66 -9.91 -21.06
C ILE A 161 -11.91 -10.23 -21.87
#